data_3ab2c0e9a74cb7ade7b52ef7589cf415
#
_entry.id   3ab2c0e9a74cb7ade7b52ef7589cf415
#
_cell.length_a   1.000
_cell.length_b   1.000
_cell.length_c   1.000
_cell.angle_alpha   90.00
_cell.angle_beta   90.00
_cell.angle_gamma   90.00
#
_symmetry.space_group_name_H-M   'P 1'
#
loop_
_entity.id
_entity.type
_entity.pdbx_description
1 polymer ?
#
loop_
_entity_poly.entity_id
_entity_poly.type
_entity_poly.pdbx_seq_one_letter_code
_entity_poly.pdbx_strand_id
1 'polypeptide(L)'
;MTYADFLARKTRRPTDDGFDLDNLPASLFHHQADVVRWAARKGRAAAFLDTGLGKTRIQLAWADAMRRDGRALVICPLSIAKQTQREAAALDLDARIVRHADEVAGPGI
;
A
#
# COMPACT_ATOMS: atom_id res chain seq x y z
N MET A 1 -16.11 22.90 -26.14
CA MET A 1 -16.17 22.31 -24.80
C MET A 1 -16.83 23.32 -23.85
N THR A 2 -17.89 22.90 -23.20
CA THR A 2 -18.58 23.74 -22.22
C THR A 2 -17.93 23.62 -20.84
N TYR A 3 -18.27 24.55 -19.95
CA TYR A 3 -17.81 24.47 -18.55
C TYR A 3 -18.33 23.19 -17.86
N ALA A 4 -19.56 22.77 -18.18
CA ALA A 4 -20.13 21.52 -17.68
C ALA A 4 -19.32 20.29 -18.12
N ASP A 5 -18.86 20.24 -19.36
CA ASP A 5 -18.00 19.17 -19.89
C ASP A 5 -16.64 19.15 -19.17
N PHE A 6 -16.09 20.33 -18.89
CA PHE A 6 -14.84 20.46 -18.15
C PHE A 6 -14.98 19.91 -16.72
N LEU A 7 -16.06 20.27 -16.02
CA LEU A 7 -16.33 19.75 -14.68
C LEU A 7 -16.54 18.23 -14.68
N ALA A 8 -17.28 17.70 -15.65
CA ALA A 8 -17.51 16.26 -15.77
C ALA A 8 -16.19 15.48 -15.96
N ARG A 9 -15.23 16.04 -16.68
CA ARG A 9 -13.89 15.45 -16.84
C ARG A 9 -13.08 15.48 -15.55
N LYS A 10 -13.23 16.51 -14.73
CA LYS A 10 -12.54 16.64 -13.44
C LYS A 10 -13.16 15.79 -12.34
N THR A 11 -14.44 15.53 -12.41
CA THR A 11 -15.12 14.69 -11.43
C THR A 11 -14.89 13.22 -11.79
N ARG A 12 -13.72 12.72 -11.46
CA ARG A 12 -13.45 11.27 -11.56
C ARG A 12 -14.26 10.57 -10.47
N ARG A 13 -15.19 9.73 -10.89
CA ARG A 13 -15.86 8.83 -9.94
C ARG A 13 -14.83 7.82 -9.45
N PRO A 14 -14.76 7.58 -8.13
CA PRO A 14 -13.94 6.50 -7.62
C PRO A 14 -14.34 5.19 -8.29
N THR A 15 -13.39 4.48 -8.87
CA THR A 15 -13.62 3.16 -9.43
C THR A 15 -13.08 2.12 -8.45
N ASP A 16 -13.77 1.00 -8.33
CA ASP A 16 -13.31 -0.14 -7.55
C ASP A 16 -12.58 -1.10 -8.50
N ASP A 17 -11.34 -0.74 -8.84
CA ASP A 17 -10.50 -1.49 -9.79
C ASP A 17 -9.66 -2.59 -9.13
N GLY A 18 -9.80 -2.76 -7.84
CA GLY A 18 -9.06 -3.73 -7.05
C GLY A 18 -9.81 -5.03 -6.81
N PHE A 19 -9.54 -5.63 -5.68
CA PHE A 19 -10.16 -6.91 -5.30
C PHE A 19 -10.40 -6.99 -3.79
N ASP A 20 -11.27 -7.90 -3.38
CA ASP A 20 -11.55 -8.15 -1.97
C ASP A 20 -10.43 -8.97 -1.33
N LEU A 21 -10.04 -8.59 -0.12
CA LEU A 21 -9.04 -9.30 0.68
C LEU A 21 -9.69 -9.98 1.87
N ASP A 22 -9.50 -11.29 1.98
CA ASP A 22 -10.00 -12.09 3.10
C ASP A 22 -8.90 -12.39 4.12
N ASN A 23 -7.65 -12.57 3.66
CA ASN A 23 -6.53 -12.95 4.50
C ASN A 23 -5.59 -11.75 4.71
N LEU A 24 -5.58 -11.24 5.94
CA LEU A 24 -4.66 -10.21 6.38
C LEU A 24 -3.89 -10.68 7.60
N PRO A 25 -2.68 -10.13 7.87
CA PRO A 25 -1.95 -10.46 9.10
C PRO A 25 -2.79 -10.24 10.34
N ALA A 26 -2.86 -11.23 11.21
CA ALA A 26 -3.65 -11.17 12.44
C ALA A 26 -3.14 -10.11 13.42
N SER A 27 -1.89 -9.68 13.28
CA SER A 27 -1.28 -8.63 14.10
C SER A 27 -1.74 -7.22 13.75
N LEU A 28 -2.49 -7.03 12.66
CA LEU A 28 -3.07 -5.74 12.33
C LEU A 28 -4.24 -5.43 13.27
N PHE A 29 -4.32 -4.18 13.72
CA PHE A 29 -5.51 -3.69 14.42
C PHE A 29 -6.70 -3.59 13.46
N HIS A 30 -7.92 -3.58 14.00
CA HIS A 30 -9.14 -3.51 13.19
C HIS A 30 -9.14 -2.36 12.21
N HIS A 31 -8.78 -1.15 12.66
CA HIS A 31 -8.75 0.03 11.78
C HIS A 31 -7.71 -0.12 10.66
N GLN A 32 -6.57 -0.77 10.94
CA GLN A 32 -5.53 -1.03 9.94
C GLN A 32 -6.04 -2.02 8.89
N ALA A 33 -6.64 -3.12 9.31
CA ALA A 33 -7.22 -4.11 8.41
C ALA A 33 -8.32 -3.52 7.54
N ASP A 34 -9.18 -2.69 8.10
CA ASP A 34 -10.26 -2.02 7.35
C ASP A 34 -9.72 -1.09 6.28
N VAL A 35 -8.68 -0.32 6.58
CA VAL A 35 -8.03 0.57 5.61
C VAL A 35 -7.38 -0.24 4.49
N VAL A 36 -6.70 -1.35 4.81
CA VAL A 36 -6.08 -2.21 3.80
C VAL A 36 -7.13 -2.80 2.87
N ARG A 37 -8.23 -3.32 3.42
CA ARG A 37 -9.34 -3.87 2.61
C ARG A 37 -9.95 -2.82 1.69
N TRP A 38 -10.19 -1.64 2.22
CA TRP A 38 -10.71 -0.52 1.45
C TRP A 38 -9.77 -0.15 0.30
N ALA A 39 -8.48 0.02 0.60
CA ALA A 39 -7.46 0.39 -0.39
C ALA A 39 -7.30 -0.70 -1.47
N ALA A 40 -7.37 -1.96 -1.09
CA ALA A 40 -7.29 -3.09 -2.03
C ALA A 40 -8.49 -3.10 -2.98
N ARG A 41 -9.69 -2.84 -2.47
CA ARG A 41 -10.90 -2.76 -3.30
C ARG A 41 -10.83 -1.60 -4.29
N LYS A 42 -10.31 -0.46 -3.87
CA LYS A 42 -10.11 0.69 -4.76
C LYS A 42 -9.05 0.42 -5.83
N GLY A 43 -8.04 -0.39 -5.52
CA GLY A 43 -6.89 -0.64 -6.40
C GLY A 43 -5.85 0.46 -6.33
N ARG A 44 -6.29 1.71 -6.38
CA ARG A 44 -5.47 2.91 -6.18
C ARG A 44 -6.13 3.77 -5.13
N ALA A 45 -5.40 4.09 -4.07
CA ALA A 45 -5.98 4.82 -2.95
C ALA A 45 -4.93 5.70 -2.28
N ALA A 46 -5.42 6.74 -1.62
CA ALA A 46 -4.62 7.58 -0.73
C ALA A 46 -5.21 7.48 0.67
N ALA A 47 -4.39 7.12 1.64
CA ALA A 47 -4.80 7.02 3.04
C ALA A 47 -4.18 8.17 3.84
N PHE A 48 -5.04 9.10 4.27
CA PHE A 48 -4.65 10.25 5.08
C PHE A 48 -5.01 9.96 6.54
N LEU A 49 -4.03 9.43 7.27
CA LEU A 49 -4.19 9.02 8.65
C LEU A 49 -3.33 9.89 9.57
N ASP A 50 -3.81 10.12 10.77
CA ASP A 50 -3.04 10.81 11.80
C ASP A 50 -1.81 10.00 12.21
N THR A 51 -0.83 10.68 12.80
CA THR A 51 0.36 10.03 13.38
C THR A 51 -0.05 9.03 14.46
N GLY A 52 0.69 7.93 14.56
CA GLY A 52 0.42 6.89 15.57
C GLY A 52 -0.62 5.86 15.18
N LEU A 53 -1.21 5.93 13.98
CA LEU A 53 -2.19 4.94 13.51
C LEU A 53 -1.56 3.75 12.75
N GLY A 54 -0.23 3.67 12.72
CA GLY A 54 0.45 2.53 12.13
C GLY A 54 0.42 2.51 10.60
N LYS A 55 0.63 3.65 9.96
CA LYS A 55 0.60 3.78 8.49
C LYS A 55 1.57 2.85 7.77
N THR A 56 2.75 2.61 8.35
CA THR A 56 3.76 1.72 7.77
C THR A 56 3.24 0.29 7.66
N ARG A 57 2.56 -0.23 8.67
CA ARG A 57 1.97 -1.56 8.65
C ARG A 57 0.85 -1.68 7.62
N ILE A 58 0.01 -0.65 7.51
CA ILE A 58 -1.03 -0.56 6.48
C ILE A 58 -0.41 -0.59 5.09
N GLN A 59 0.61 0.21 4.85
CA GLN A 59 1.31 0.27 3.57
C GLN A 59 1.93 -1.07 3.20
N LEU A 60 2.61 -1.71 4.12
CA LEU A 60 3.26 -3.00 3.90
C LEU A 60 2.25 -4.12 3.64
N ALA A 61 1.19 -4.20 4.42
CA ALA A 61 0.13 -5.20 4.23
C ALA A 61 -0.58 -5.02 2.88
N TRP A 62 -0.86 -3.78 2.50
CA TRP A 62 -1.44 -3.46 1.20
C TRP A 62 -0.48 -3.83 0.06
N ALA A 63 0.80 -3.46 0.18
CA ALA A 63 1.81 -3.76 -0.83
C ALA A 63 1.96 -5.28 -1.03
N ASP A 64 2.01 -6.04 0.04
CA ASP A 64 2.10 -7.51 -0.02
C ASP A 64 0.88 -8.12 -0.72
N ALA A 65 -0.31 -7.64 -0.40
CA ALA A 65 -1.54 -8.10 -1.02
C ALA A 65 -1.60 -7.77 -2.51
N MET A 66 -1.20 -6.56 -2.89
CA MET A 66 -1.30 -6.08 -4.27
C MET A 66 -0.22 -6.63 -5.20
N ARG A 67 0.93 -7.04 -4.66
CA ARG A 67 2.01 -7.60 -5.50
C ARG A 67 1.70 -8.98 -6.06
N ARG A 68 0.83 -9.74 -5.40
CA ARG A 68 0.53 -11.15 -5.74
C ARG A 68 1.84 -11.97 -5.84
N ASP A 69 2.12 -12.58 -6.99
CA ASP A 69 3.37 -13.33 -7.23
C ASP A 69 4.52 -12.45 -7.74
N GLY A 70 4.29 -11.17 -7.86
CA GLY A 70 5.25 -10.18 -8.31
C GLY A 70 5.98 -9.51 -7.17
N ARG A 71 6.30 -8.25 -7.39
CA ARG A 71 6.98 -7.41 -6.40
C ARG A 71 6.27 -6.09 -6.21
N ALA A 72 6.42 -5.51 -5.03
CA ALA A 72 5.99 -4.16 -4.73
C ALA A 72 7.20 -3.30 -4.40
N LEU A 73 7.14 -2.04 -4.76
CA LEU A 73 8.15 -1.05 -4.43
C LEU A 73 7.56 -0.05 -3.42
N VAL A 74 8.18 0.03 -2.26
CA VAL A 74 7.83 1.01 -1.23
C VAL A 74 8.87 2.13 -1.27
N ILE A 75 8.41 3.34 -1.55
CA ILE A 75 9.27 4.52 -1.57
C ILE A 75 9.13 5.25 -0.23
N CYS A 76 10.23 5.43 0.46
CA CYS A 76 10.25 6.09 1.76
C CYS A 76 11.53 6.90 1.94
N PRO A 77 11.58 7.87 2.89
CA PRO A 77 12.81 8.53 3.24
C PRO A 77 13.86 7.53 3.72
N LEU A 78 15.13 7.77 3.38
CA LEU A 78 16.23 6.87 3.74
C LEU A 78 16.33 6.66 5.25
N SER A 79 16.03 7.67 6.04
CA SER A 79 16.11 7.62 7.51
C SER A 79 15.16 6.61 8.14
N ILE A 80 14.06 6.23 7.46
CA ILE A 80 13.07 5.29 7.98
C ILE A 80 13.09 3.92 7.28
N ALA A 81 13.98 3.72 6.32
CA ALA A 81 14.04 2.46 5.56
C ALA A 81 14.27 1.24 6.45
N LYS A 82 15.20 1.32 7.41
CA LYS A 82 15.46 0.23 8.34
C LYS A 82 14.29 -0.05 9.27
N GLN A 83 13.59 0.98 9.73
CA GLN A 83 12.40 0.83 10.54
C GLN A 83 11.28 0.15 9.74
N THR A 84 11.10 0.55 8.49
CA THR A 84 10.12 -0.07 7.58
C THR A 84 10.43 -1.54 7.37
N GLN A 85 11.70 -1.90 7.20
CA GLN A 85 12.13 -3.30 7.09
C GLN A 85 11.83 -4.09 8.36
N ARG A 86 12.06 -3.53 9.54
CA ARG A 86 11.72 -4.17 10.82
C ARG A 86 10.21 -4.38 10.98
N GLU A 87 9.41 -3.39 10.58
CA GLU A 87 7.95 -3.52 10.61
C GLU A 87 7.46 -4.61 9.65
N ALA A 88 8.09 -4.75 8.48
CA ALA A 88 7.79 -5.82 7.55
C ALA A 88 8.07 -7.20 8.18
N ALA A 89 9.21 -7.37 8.82
CA ALA A 89 9.55 -8.61 9.52
C ALA A 89 8.55 -8.94 10.61
N ALA A 90 8.04 -7.95 11.34
CA ALA A 90 7.00 -8.14 12.35
C ALA A 90 5.66 -8.62 11.76
N LEU A 91 5.43 -8.40 10.47
CA LEU A 91 4.27 -8.90 9.73
C LEU A 91 4.57 -10.18 8.96
N ASP A 92 5.72 -10.83 9.19
CA ASP A 92 6.21 -11.99 8.44
C ASP A 92 6.36 -11.71 6.94
N LEU A 93 6.72 -10.49 6.58
CA LEU A 93 6.95 -10.08 5.20
C LEU A 93 8.46 -9.94 4.95
N ASP A 94 8.90 -10.35 3.76
CA ASP A 94 10.28 -10.22 3.33
C ASP A 94 10.44 -8.90 2.56
N ALA A 95 11.05 -7.93 3.21
CA ALA A 95 11.34 -6.62 2.62
C ALA A 95 12.84 -6.38 2.56
N ARG A 96 13.30 -5.93 1.41
CA ARG A 96 14.72 -5.64 1.17
C ARG A 96 14.90 -4.15 0.89
N ILE A 97 15.94 -3.57 1.50
CA ILE A 97 16.34 -2.20 1.21
C ILE A 97 17.20 -2.20 -0.05
N VAL A 98 16.79 -1.46 -1.06
CA VAL A 98 17.51 -1.29 -2.31
C VAL A 98 17.75 0.19 -2.56
N ARG A 99 18.87 0.53 -3.18
CA ARG A 99 19.25 1.90 -3.53
C ARG A 99 19.32 2.13 -5.02
N HIS A 100 19.47 1.06 -5.79
CA HIS A 100 19.61 1.08 -7.24
C HIS A 100 18.70 0.04 -7.88
N ALA A 101 18.25 0.32 -9.09
CA ALA A 101 17.34 -0.55 -9.81
C ALA A 101 17.89 -1.95 -10.07
N ASP A 102 19.20 -2.08 -10.24
CA ASP A 102 19.89 -3.35 -10.48
C ASP A 102 19.91 -4.29 -9.25
N GLU A 103 19.64 -3.76 -8.06
CA GLU A 103 19.52 -4.56 -6.83
C GLU A 103 18.15 -5.24 -6.71
N VAL A 104 17.17 -4.85 -7.54
CA VAL A 104 15.81 -5.39 -7.49
C VAL A 104 15.75 -6.73 -8.22
N ALA A 105 15.47 -7.80 -7.50
CA ALA A 105 15.40 -9.13 -8.06
C ALA A 105 14.35 -9.99 -7.33
N GLY A 106 13.61 -10.80 -8.09
CA GLY A 106 12.64 -11.74 -7.55
C GLY A 106 11.37 -11.11 -6.99
N PRO A 107 10.40 -11.92 -6.53
CA PRO A 107 9.19 -11.45 -5.86
C PRO A 107 9.50 -10.97 -4.43
N GLY A 108 8.60 -10.15 -3.87
CA GLY A 108 8.73 -9.61 -2.52
C GLY A 108 8.48 -8.11 -2.46
N ILE A 109 8.93 -7.48 -1.37
CA ILE A 109 8.82 -6.04 -1.14
C ILE A 109 10.22 -5.43 -1.05
#